data_a7d6c9c5fca66744abbb132392cdd19b
#
_entry.id   a7d6c9c5fca66744abbb132392cdd19b
#
_cell.length_a   1.000
_cell.length_b   1.000
_cell.length_c   1.000
_cell.angle_alpha   90.00
_cell.angle_beta   90.00
_cell.angle_gamma   90.00
#
_symmetry.space_group_name_H-M   'P 1'
#
loop_
_entity.id
_entity.type
_entity.pdbx_description
1 polymer ?
#
loop_
_entity_poly.entity_id
_entity_poly.type
_entity_poly.pdbx_seq_one_letter_code
_entity_poly.pdbx_strand_id
1 'polypeptide(L)' 'MIEKSTMSVQELARQMGISLPKAYELVKEPGFPTIRIGTRILIPVEGFQIWLRTKSNSEKGA' A
#
# COMPACT_ATOMS: atom_id res chain seq x y z
N MET A 1 13.26 -1.35 -20.41
CA MET A 1 11.90 -1.35 -19.90
C MET A 1 11.82 -0.86 -18.48
N ILE A 2 10.92 0.03 -18.25
CA ILE A 2 10.81 0.65 -16.95
C ILE A 2 9.69 -0.01 -16.17
N GLU A 3 10.01 -0.49 -15.01
CA GLU A 3 9.01 -1.04 -14.13
C GLU A 3 8.49 0.04 -13.22
N LYS A 4 7.22 -0.04 -12.94
CA LYS A 4 6.64 0.87 -11.98
C LYS A 4 7.12 0.53 -10.59
N SER A 5 7.75 1.48 -9.96
CA SER A 5 8.18 1.28 -8.58
C SER A 5 7.17 1.82 -7.59
N THR A 6 6.12 2.48 -8.08
CA THR A 6 5.04 2.96 -7.21
C THR A 6 3.71 2.64 -7.85
N MET A 7 2.66 2.68 -7.03
CA MET A 7 1.31 2.49 -7.53
C MET A 7 0.39 3.52 -6.89
N SER A 8 -0.74 3.73 -7.52
CA SER A 8 -1.73 4.67 -7.01
C SER A 8 -2.62 3.98 -5.97
N VAL A 9 -3.43 4.79 -5.28
CA VAL A 9 -4.36 4.22 -4.31
C VAL A 9 -5.38 3.34 -5.02
N GLN A 10 -5.77 3.70 -6.23
CA GLN A 10 -6.70 2.86 -6.99
C GLN A 10 -6.08 1.51 -7.29
N GLU A 11 -4.82 1.51 -7.68
CA GLU A 11 -4.14 0.25 -7.94
C GLU A 11 -3.98 -0.56 -6.68
N LEU A 12 -3.72 0.10 -5.58
CA LEU A 12 -3.63 -0.58 -4.30
C LEU A 12 -4.94 -1.26 -3.95
N ALA A 13 -6.06 -0.55 -4.13
CA ALA A 13 -7.36 -1.12 -3.84
C ALA A 13 -7.61 -2.37 -4.69
N ARG A 14 -7.23 -2.30 -5.95
CA ARG A 14 -7.41 -3.41 -6.86
C ARG A 14 -6.54 -4.59 -6.46
N GLN A 15 -5.30 -4.30 -6.10
CA GLN A 15 -4.38 -5.33 -5.67
C GLN A 15 -4.87 -6.06 -4.43
N MET A 16 -5.46 -5.32 -3.51
CA MET A 16 -5.89 -5.91 -2.26
C MET A 16 -7.33 -6.41 -2.29
N GLY A 17 -8.05 -6.11 -3.38
CA GLY A 17 -9.44 -6.54 -3.48
C GLY A 17 -10.34 -5.81 -2.49
N ILE A 18 -10.06 -4.55 -2.22
CA ILE A 18 -10.86 -3.76 -1.29
C ILE A 18 -11.42 -2.55 -2.02
N SER A 19 -12.38 -1.89 -1.37
CA SER A 19 -12.98 -0.72 -1.96
C SER A 19 -12.01 0.45 -1.90
N LEU A 20 -12.25 1.45 -2.74
CA LEU A 20 -11.39 2.62 -2.76
C LEU A 20 -11.39 3.38 -1.44
N PRO A 21 -12.55 3.61 -0.80
CA PRO A 21 -12.50 4.25 0.52
C PRO A 21 -11.68 3.48 1.54
N LYS A 22 -11.74 2.16 1.49
CA LYS A 22 -10.93 1.35 2.40
C LYS A 22 -9.45 1.53 2.11
N ALA A 23 -9.09 1.62 0.83
CA ALA A 23 -7.70 1.83 0.48
C ALA A 23 -7.21 3.17 0.98
N TYR A 24 -8.04 4.20 0.88
CA TYR A 24 -7.66 5.51 1.41
C TYR A 24 -7.47 5.49 2.91
N GLU A 25 -8.29 4.73 3.62
CA GLU A 25 -8.11 4.58 5.06
C GLU A 25 -6.80 3.88 5.37
N LEU A 26 -6.49 2.87 4.58
CA LEU A 26 -5.28 2.10 4.79
C LEU A 26 -4.03 2.95 4.63
N VAL A 27 -3.98 3.79 3.61
CA VAL A 27 -2.78 4.57 3.37
C VAL A 27 -2.58 5.66 4.42
N LYS A 28 -3.59 5.94 5.22
CA LYS A 28 -3.46 6.91 6.30
C LYS A 28 -2.95 6.29 7.58
N GLU A 29 -2.88 4.99 7.65
CA GLU A 29 -2.45 4.32 8.86
C GLU A 29 -0.98 4.55 9.12
N PRO A 30 -0.58 4.75 10.38
CA PRO A 30 0.84 4.87 10.70
C PRO A 30 1.55 3.58 10.34
N GLY A 31 2.70 3.71 9.75
CA GLY A 31 3.48 2.55 9.37
C GLY A 31 3.23 2.04 7.97
N PHE A 32 2.16 2.49 7.33
CA PHE A 32 1.92 2.08 5.95
C PHE A 32 2.80 2.89 5.02
N PRO A 33 3.53 2.25 4.11
CA PRO A 33 4.46 2.98 3.24
C PRO A 33 3.72 3.81 2.21
N THR A 34 3.95 5.11 2.23
CA THR A 34 3.39 6.03 1.25
C THR A 34 4.40 7.10 0.94
N ILE A 35 4.27 7.64 -0.26
CA ILE A 35 5.05 8.79 -0.71
C ILE A 35 4.06 9.85 -1.15
N ARG A 36 4.21 11.06 -0.63
CA ARG A 36 3.33 12.15 -1.02
C ARG A 36 4.07 13.12 -1.89
N ILE A 37 3.49 13.41 -3.04
CA ILE A 37 4.05 14.39 -3.95
C ILE A 37 2.92 15.34 -4.30
N GLY A 38 2.98 16.55 -3.75
CA GLY A 38 1.88 17.49 -3.91
C GLY A 38 0.62 16.93 -3.30
N THR A 39 -0.42 16.80 -4.10
CA THR A 39 -1.67 16.21 -3.65
C THR A 39 -1.77 14.74 -3.99
N ARG A 40 -0.75 14.17 -4.58
CA ARG A 40 -0.79 12.77 -5.00
C ARG A 40 -0.22 11.88 -3.92
N ILE A 41 -0.83 10.73 -3.77
CA ILE A 41 -0.36 9.71 -2.85
C ILE A 41 0.10 8.53 -3.69
N LEU A 42 1.34 8.15 -3.49
CA LEU A 42 1.92 7.01 -4.19
C LEU A 42 2.35 5.97 -3.17
N ILE A 43 2.23 4.72 -3.54
CA ILE A 43 2.63 3.63 -2.66
C ILE A 43 3.82 2.93 -3.30
N PRO A 44 4.98 2.91 -2.63
CA PRO A 44 6.12 2.17 -3.17
C PRO A 44 5.81 0.68 -3.19
N VAL A 45 5.97 0.07 -4.34
CA VAL A 45 5.62 -1.33 -4.51
C VAL A 45 6.43 -2.21 -3.57
N GLU A 46 7.71 -1.93 -3.49
CA GLU A 46 8.58 -2.71 -2.64
C GLU A 46 8.21 -2.55 -1.16
N GLY A 47 7.93 -1.31 -0.75
CA GLY A 47 7.52 -1.06 0.63
C GLY A 47 6.22 -1.75 0.95
N PHE A 48 5.31 -1.74 -0.01
CA PHE A 48 4.03 -2.41 0.17
C PHE A 48 4.21 -3.92 0.36
N GLN A 49 5.10 -4.51 -0.41
CA GLN A 49 5.36 -5.93 -0.28
C GLN A 49 5.97 -6.28 1.08
N ILE A 50 6.85 -5.42 1.55
CA ILE A 50 7.44 -5.62 2.87
C ILE A 50 6.37 -5.48 3.95
N TRP A 51 5.50 -4.48 3.78
CA TRP A 51 4.42 -4.27 4.73
C TRP A 51 3.51 -5.48 4.80
N LEU A 52 3.15 -6.04 3.64
CA LEU A 52 2.32 -7.23 3.60
C LEU A 52 2.97 -8.39 4.33
N ARG A 53 4.25 -8.57 4.10
CA ARG A 53 4.98 -9.66 4.73
C ARG A 53 5.02 -9.50 6.24
N THR A 54 5.24 -8.27 6.67
CA THR A 54 5.29 -7.98 8.10
C THR A 54 3.94 -8.21 8.75
N LYS A 55 2.88 -7.76 8.11
CA LYS A 55 1.54 -7.96 8.65
C LYS A 55 1.18 -9.42 8.70
N SER A 56 1.52 -10.13 7.65
CA SER A 56 1.25 -11.55 7.59
C SER A 56 1.94 -12.26 8.74
N ASN A 57 3.18 -11.92 8.98
CA ASN A 57 3.94 -12.55 10.05
C ASN A 57 3.38 -12.22 11.42
N SER A 58 2.95 -10.98 11.62
CA SER A 58 2.45 -10.61 12.92
C SER A 58 1.11 -11.27 13.22
N GLU A 59 0.35 -11.64 12.21
CA GLU A 59 -0.93 -12.30 12.43
C GLU A 59 -0.81 -13.80 12.43
N LYS A 60 0.34 -14.29 12.04
CA LYS A 60 0.48 -15.69 11.83
C LYS A 60 0.29 -16.51 13.10
N GLY A 61 0.74 -16.00 14.20
CA GLY A 61 0.64 -16.73 15.42
C GLY A 61 -0.74 -16.72 16.04
N ALA A 62 -1.60 -15.92 15.50
CA ALA A 62 -2.93 -15.77 16.08
C ALA A 62 -3.81 -16.96 15.79
#